data_74c492093b2e8310151f43835db63bdb
#
_entry.id   74c492093b2e8310151f43835db63bdb
#
_cell.length_a   1.000
_cell.length_b   1.000
_cell.length_c   1.000
_cell.angle_alpha   90.00
_cell.angle_beta   90.00
_cell.angle_gamma   90.00
#
_symmetry.space_group_name_H-M   'P 1'
#
loop_
_entity.id
_entity.type
_entity.pdbx_description
1 polymer ?
#
loop_
_entity_poly.entity_id
_entity_poly.type
_entity_poly.pdbx_seq_one_letter_code
_entity_poly.pdbx_strand_id
1 'polypeptide(L)'
;MKILYAASEAVPFCKTGGLADVAGSLPPALAEQGAETAVILPLYRRIREKFADQLTFLCYDYVDLAWRHTYCGLFSMKKDDVTWYFLDNEQYFDRPELYGYVDDGERFGFFSRAVVKMLDHLEFWPDVIHCNDWQTALIPIYLKDDGVREDRYRSIRTVL
;
A
#
# COMPACT_ATOMS: atom_id res chain seq x y z
N MET A 1 10.37 -14.38 -8.02
CA MET A 1 10.13 -12.94 -8.23
C MET A 1 9.19 -12.47 -7.13
N LYS A 2 9.53 -11.37 -6.44
CA LYS A 2 8.75 -10.77 -5.37
C LYS A 2 7.98 -9.54 -5.88
N ILE A 3 6.66 -9.55 -5.76
CA ILE A 3 5.78 -8.49 -6.30
C ILE A 3 5.00 -7.85 -5.16
N LEU A 4 5.21 -6.56 -4.93
CA LEU A 4 4.36 -5.74 -4.05
C LEU A 4 3.29 -5.07 -4.91
N TYR A 5 2.03 -5.44 -4.69
CA TYR A 5 0.89 -4.88 -5.38
C TYR A 5 0.31 -3.72 -4.58
N ALA A 6 0.49 -2.49 -5.04
CA ALA A 6 -0.02 -1.30 -4.38
C ALA A 6 -1.34 -0.85 -5.02
N ALA A 7 -2.38 -0.73 -4.22
CA ALA A 7 -3.70 -0.31 -4.66
C ALA A 7 -4.41 0.52 -3.58
N SER A 8 -5.43 1.25 -4.00
CA SER A 8 -6.27 2.02 -3.07
C SER A 8 -7.50 1.26 -2.61
N GLU A 9 -7.87 0.17 -3.27
CA GLU A 9 -8.97 -0.71 -2.90
C GLU A 9 -8.70 -2.14 -3.36
N ALA A 10 -9.25 -3.14 -2.65
CA ALA A 10 -9.22 -4.54 -3.02
C ALA A 10 -10.33 -5.32 -2.31
N VAL A 11 -10.98 -6.25 -3.01
CA VAL A 11 -11.85 -7.23 -2.35
C VAL A 11 -10.99 -8.24 -1.57
N PRO A 12 -11.43 -8.72 -0.40
CA PRO A 12 -12.72 -8.50 0.25
C PRO A 12 -12.73 -7.31 1.24
N PHE A 13 -11.71 -6.47 1.23
CA PHE A 13 -11.48 -5.42 2.23
C PHE A 13 -12.35 -4.19 1.98
N CYS A 14 -12.25 -3.63 0.80
CA CYS A 14 -13.04 -2.47 0.39
C CYS A 14 -13.21 -2.45 -1.13
N LYS A 15 -14.31 -1.88 -1.61
CA LYS A 15 -14.63 -1.81 -3.04
C LYS A 15 -15.52 -0.61 -3.33
N THR A 16 -15.16 0.12 -4.40
CA THR A 16 -16.01 1.12 -5.05
C THR A 16 -16.17 0.83 -6.54
N GLY A 17 -15.21 0.17 -7.17
CA GLY A 17 -15.17 -0.08 -8.59
C GLY A 17 -14.46 -1.39 -8.98
N GLY A 18 -14.15 -1.51 -10.27
CA GLY A 18 -13.50 -2.70 -10.84
C GLY A 18 -12.05 -2.90 -10.39
N LEU A 19 -11.38 -1.82 -9.94
CA LEU A 19 -10.03 -1.91 -9.39
C LEU A 19 -9.96 -2.91 -8.24
N ALA A 20 -10.96 -2.89 -7.34
CA ALA A 20 -10.99 -3.78 -6.20
C ALA A 20 -11.06 -5.26 -6.59
N ASP A 21 -11.77 -5.59 -7.67
CA ASP A 21 -11.86 -6.97 -8.17
C ASP A 21 -10.51 -7.44 -8.71
N VAL A 22 -9.83 -6.60 -9.49
CA VAL A 22 -8.49 -6.89 -10.01
C VAL A 22 -7.48 -7.04 -8.89
N ALA A 23 -7.46 -6.08 -7.94
CA ALA A 23 -6.55 -6.10 -6.80
C ALA A 23 -6.80 -7.27 -5.83
N GLY A 24 -8.01 -7.81 -5.80
CA GLY A 24 -8.34 -8.99 -5.00
C GLY A 24 -8.03 -10.32 -5.69
N SER A 25 -7.97 -10.37 -7.03
CA SER A 25 -7.81 -11.60 -7.80
C SER A 25 -6.42 -11.79 -8.41
N LEU A 26 -5.80 -10.73 -8.89
CA LEU A 26 -4.49 -10.83 -9.56
C LEU A 26 -3.35 -11.26 -8.64
N PRO A 27 -3.18 -10.72 -7.41
CA PRO A 27 -2.09 -11.15 -6.54
C PRO A 27 -2.14 -12.64 -6.18
N PRO A 28 -3.29 -13.25 -5.79
CA PRO A 28 -3.39 -14.69 -5.59
C PRO A 28 -3.05 -15.49 -6.86
N ALA A 29 -3.55 -15.07 -8.03
CA ALA A 29 -3.26 -15.74 -9.29
C ALA A 29 -1.75 -15.71 -9.66
N LEU A 30 -1.05 -14.62 -9.34
CA LEU A 30 0.41 -14.53 -9.50
C LEU A 30 1.14 -15.43 -8.50
N ALA A 31 0.62 -15.58 -7.28
CA ALA A 31 1.16 -16.51 -6.30
C ALA A 31 1.04 -17.97 -6.78
N GLU A 32 -0.09 -18.36 -7.36
CA GLU A 32 -0.28 -19.68 -7.99
C GLU A 32 0.70 -19.95 -9.13
N GLN A 33 1.19 -18.90 -9.81
CA GLN A 33 2.23 -18.99 -10.84
C GLN A 33 3.66 -18.97 -10.28
N GLY A 34 3.81 -19.04 -8.95
CA GLY A 34 5.11 -19.14 -8.28
C GLY A 34 5.78 -17.78 -7.98
N ALA A 35 5.06 -16.66 -8.09
CA ALA A 35 5.54 -15.39 -7.56
C ALA A 35 5.28 -15.32 -6.06
N GLU A 36 6.21 -14.74 -5.30
CA GLU A 36 5.94 -14.33 -3.92
C GLU A 36 5.24 -12.97 -3.96
N THR A 37 3.97 -12.91 -3.56
CA THR A 37 3.15 -11.70 -3.69
C THR A 37 2.74 -11.14 -2.33
N ALA A 38 2.76 -9.81 -2.24
CA ALA A 38 2.17 -9.07 -1.15
C ALA A 38 1.34 -7.91 -1.72
N VAL A 39 0.34 -7.49 -0.98
CA VAL A 39 -0.52 -6.33 -1.33
C VAL A 39 -0.39 -5.27 -0.26
N ILE A 40 -0.39 -3.99 -0.64
CA ILE A 40 -0.39 -2.87 0.29
C ILE A 40 -1.53 -1.91 -0.01
N LEU A 41 -2.34 -1.61 1.02
CA LEU A 41 -3.56 -0.81 0.97
C LEU A 41 -3.55 0.27 2.06
N PRO A 42 -4.32 1.35 1.91
CA PRO A 42 -4.66 2.19 3.04
C PRO A 42 -5.53 1.42 4.06
N LEU A 43 -5.31 1.66 5.35
CA LEU A 43 -6.17 1.12 6.41
C LEU A 43 -7.40 2.00 6.60
N TYR A 44 -8.40 1.82 5.74
CA TYR A 44 -9.66 2.56 5.88
C TYR A 44 -10.47 2.14 7.10
N ARG A 45 -11.33 3.03 7.61
CA ARG A 45 -12.26 2.77 8.72
C ARG A 45 -12.97 1.44 8.59
N ARG A 46 -13.60 1.17 7.44
CA ARG A 46 -14.35 -0.08 7.19
C ARG A 46 -13.51 -1.35 7.25
N ILE A 47 -12.22 -1.26 6.92
CA ILE A 47 -11.29 -2.39 7.04
C ILE A 47 -10.98 -2.63 8.52
N ARG A 48 -10.66 -1.56 9.25
CA ARG A 48 -10.39 -1.60 10.68
C ARG A 48 -11.57 -2.21 11.45
N GLU A 49 -12.79 -1.73 11.19
CA GLU A 49 -13.99 -2.23 11.86
C GLU A 49 -14.29 -3.70 11.56
N LYS A 50 -14.14 -4.12 10.29
CA LYS A 50 -14.49 -5.46 9.85
C LYS A 50 -13.44 -6.53 10.19
N PHE A 51 -12.17 -6.16 10.20
CA PHE A 51 -11.05 -7.10 10.31
C PHE A 51 -10.17 -6.86 11.55
N ALA A 52 -10.65 -6.09 12.54
CA ALA A 52 -9.90 -5.73 13.75
C ALA A 52 -9.17 -6.91 14.40
N ASP A 53 -9.88 -8.05 14.58
CA ASP A 53 -9.35 -9.24 15.24
C ASP A 53 -8.32 -10.01 14.40
N GLN A 54 -8.18 -9.69 13.12
CA GLN A 54 -7.28 -10.37 12.18
C GLN A 54 -6.05 -9.50 11.83
N LEU A 55 -6.12 -8.20 12.12
CA LEU A 55 -5.03 -7.27 11.87
C LEU A 55 -3.96 -7.39 12.95
N THR A 56 -2.72 -7.59 12.51
CA THR A 56 -1.55 -7.57 13.38
C THR A 56 -0.81 -6.25 13.18
N PHE A 57 -0.66 -5.47 14.24
CA PHE A 57 0.21 -4.28 14.23
C PHE A 57 1.68 -4.71 14.18
N LEU A 58 2.44 -4.18 13.24
CA LEU A 58 3.86 -4.48 13.09
C LEU A 58 4.73 -3.37 13.68
N CYS A 59 4.58 -2.15 13.20
CA CYS A 59 5.36 -0.99 13.65
C CYS A 59 4.70 0.32 13.19
N TYR A 60 5.34 1.42 13.49
CA TYR A 60 5.02 2.73 12.91
C TYR A 60 6.30 3.49 12.55
N ASP A 61 6.18 4.45 11.66
CA ASP A 61 7.20 5.43 11.33
C ASP A 61 6.52 6.76 10.98
N TYR A 62 7.30 7.80 10.72
CA TYR A 62 6.80 9.07 10.25
C TYR A 62 7.15 9.28 8.78
N VAL A 63 6.18 9.81 8.06
CA VAL A 63 6.28 10.09 6.62
C VAL A 63 6.34 11.60 6.42
N ASP A 64 7.40 12.05 5.76
CA ASP A 64 7.56 13.43 5.36
C ASP A 64 6.86 13.67 4.01
N LEU A 65 5.90 14.59 4.00
CA LEU A 65 5.21 15.05 2.81
C LEU A 65 5.18 16.58 2.81
N ALA A 66 6.02 17.19 2.01
CA ALA A 66 6.28 18.64 2.03
C ALA A 66 6.68 19.11 3.45
N TRP A 67 5.87 19.97 4.09
CA TRP A 67 6.10 20.46 5.45
C TRP A 67 5.49 19.59 6.55
N ARG A 68 4.81 18.53 6.20
CA ARG A 68 4.15 17.62 7.16
C ARG A 68 5.09 16.50 7.56
N HIS A 69 5.09 16.19 8.83
CA HIS A 69 5.75 15.02 9.43
C HIS A 69 4.65 14.19 10.08
N THR A 70 4.17 13.16 9.39
CA THR A 70 2.89 12.54 9.68
C THR A 70 3.06 11.07 10.04
N TYR A 71 2.43 10.63 11.12
CA TYR A 71 2.40 9.24 11.56
C TYR A 71 1.90 8.30 10.46
N CYS A 72 2.53 7.15 10.36
CA CYS A 72 2.09 6.02 9.53
C CYS A 72 2.28 4.71 10.30
N GLY A 73 1.20 4.05 10.65
CA GLY A 73 1.22 2.70 11.20
C GLY A 73 1.24 1.65 10.10
N LEU A 74 1.89 0.52 10.37
CA LEU A 74 1.92 -0.64 9.50
C LEU A 74 1.22 -1.80 10.18
N PHE A 75 0.20 -2.34 9.53
CA PHE A 75 -0.50 -3.55 9.94
C PHE A 75 -0.38 -4.62 8.86
N SER A 76 -0.54 -5.88 9.24
CA SER A 76 -0.59 -6.99 8.30
C SER A 76 -1.66 -8.01 8.65
N MET A 77 -2.05 -8.80 7.67
CA MET A 77 -2.76 -10.06 7.81
C MET A 77 -2.41 -10.99 6.64
N LYS A 78 -2.60 -12.30 6.85
CA LYS A 78 -2.45 -13.30 5.78
C LYS A 78 -3.81 -13.77 5.31
N LYS A 79 -3.99 -13.83 3.99
CA LYS A 79 -5.18 -14.38 3.36
C LYS A 79 -4.85 -14.88 1.96
N ASP A 80 -5.32 -16.10 1.63
CA ASP A 80 -5.17 -16.73 0.32
C ASP A 80 -3.69 -16.79 -0.16
N ASP A 81 -2.79 -17.21 0.74
CA ASP A 81 -1.33 -17.27 0.55
C ASP A 81 -0.65 -15.94 0.19
N VAL A 82 -1.38 -14.83 0.31
CA VAL A 82 -0.89 -13.48 0.11
C VAL A 82 -0.76 -12.76 1.46
N THR A 83 0.33 -12.03 1.63
CA THR A 83 0.48 -11.09 2.75
C THR A 83 -0.13 -9.75 2.39
N TRP A 84 -1.08 -9.30 3.18
CA TRP A 84 -1.75 -8.02 3.04
C TRP A 84 -1.20 -7.05 4.07
N TYR A 85 -0.66 -5.96 3.60
CA TYR A 85 -0.19 -4.83 4.42
C TYR A 85 -1.18 -3.69 4.36
N PHE A 86 -1.34 -2.98 5.48
CA PHE A 86 -2.24 -1.83 5.57
C PHE A 86 -1.51 -0.66 6.21
N LEU A 87 -1.54 0.49 5.56
CA LEU A 87 -0.95 1.73 6.03
C LEU A 87 -1.99 2.56 6.78
N ASP A 88 -1.73 2.76 8.05
CA ASP A 88 -2.63 3.46 8.96
C ASP A 88 -2.27 4.93 9.09
N ASN A 89 -3.26 5.77 8.85
CA ASN A 89 -3.29 7.16 9.28
C ASN A 89 -4.75 7.58 9.41
N GLU A 90 -5.21 7.82 10.64
CA GLU A 90 -6.61 8.13 10.92
C GLU A 90 -7.06 9.44 10.26
N GLN A 91 -6.20 10.46 10.20
CA GLN A 91 -6.52 11.74 9.56
C GLN A 91 -6.90 11.54 8.09
N TYR A 92 -6.20 10.65 7.38
CA TYR A 92 -6.41 10.43 5.95
C TYR A 92 -7.40 9.30 5.63
N PHE A 93 -7.42 8.23 6.45
CA PHE A 93 -8.13 7.01 6.07
C PHE A 93 -9.26 6.59 7.00
N ASP A 94 -9.37 7.18 8.20
CA ASP A 94 -10.53 6.94 9.06
C ASP A 94 -11.72 7.82 8.65
N ARG A 95 -12.26 7.55 7.47
CA ARG A 95 -13.35 8.30 6.84
C ARG A 95 -14.45 7.37 6.33
N PRO A 96 -15.70 7.87 6.20
CA PRO A 96 -16.84 7.07 5.70
C PRO A 96 -16.62 6.50 4.30
N GLU A 97 -16.13 7.34 3.38
CA GLU A 97 -15.93 6.97 1.99
C GLU A 97 -14.43 6.82 1.67
N LEU A 98 -14.13 6.02 0.62
CA LEU A 98 -12.76 5.84 0.17
C LEU A 98 -12.22 7.08 -0.55
N TYR A 99 -13.06 7.72 -1.35
CA TYR A 99 -12.73 8.83 -2.26
C TYR A 99 -13.76 9.96 -2.19
N GLY A 100 -13.49 11.05 -2.90
CA GLY A 100 -14.42 12.17 -3.06
C GLY A 100 -14.20 13.32 -2.09
N TYR A 101 -13.03 13.36 -1.45
CA TYR A 101 -12.65 14.44 -0.54
C TYR A 101 -11.78 15.48 -1.24
N VAL A 102 -11.90 16.73 -0.82
CA VAL A 102 -11.11 17.85 -1.37
C VAL A 102 -9.61 17.62 -1.23
N ASP A 103 -9.19 16.87 -0.21
CA ASP A 103 -7.80 16.53 0.08
C ASP A 103 -7.34 15.18 -0.47
N ASP A 104 -8.08 14.58 -1.41
CA ASP A 104 -7.70 13.27 -2.00
C ASP A 104 -6.29 13.28 -2.61
N GLY A 105 -5.87 14.39 -3.22
CA GLY A 105 -4.52 14.53 -3.74
C GLY A 105 -3.45 14.40 -2.65
N GLU A 106 -3.66 15.02 -1.49
CA GLU A 106 -2.77 14.90 -0.33
C GLU A 106 -2.81 13.50 0.28
N ARG A 107 -4.00 12.93 0.44
CA ARG A 107 -4.22 11.59 1.00
C ARG A 107 -3.45 10.51 0.24
N PHE A 108 -3.57 10.50 -1.07
CA PHE A 108 -2.90 9.50 -1.91
C PHE A 108 -1.47 9.86 -2.26
N GLY A 109 -1.10 11.14 -2.18
CA GLY A 109 0.29 11.57 -2.12
C GLY A 109 1.01 11.01 -0.89
N PHE A 110 0.35 11.12 0.29
CA PHE A 110 0.82 10.49 1.53
C PHE A 110 0.90 8.97 1.38
N PHE A 111 -0.15 8.30 0.88
CA PHE A 111 -0.15 6.85 0.68
C PHE A 111 1.03 6.40 -0.19
N SER A 112 1.23 7.04 -1.34
CA SER A 112 2.34 6.72 -2.24
C SER A 112 3.71 6.92 -1.58
N ARG A 113 3.88 8.00 -0.81
CA ARG A 113 5.13 8.24 -0.07
C ARG A 113 5.32 7.24 1.06
N ALA A 114 4.25 6.92 1.78
CA ALA A 114 4.25 5.94 2.86
C ALA A 114 4.60 4.53 2.36
N VAL A 115 4.10 4.11 1.20
CA VAL A 115 4.48 2.81 0.60
C VAL A 115 5.99 2.70 0.46
N VAL A 116 6.65 3.73 -0.09
CA VAL A 116 8.12 3.71 -0.29
C VAL A 116 8.84 3.74 1.06
N LYS A 117 8.42 4.62 1.97
CA LYS A 117 9.03 4.75 3.31
C LYS A 117 8.94 3.45 4.11
N MET A 118 7.82 2.75 4.03
CA MET A 118 7.57 1.55 4.82
C MET A 118 8.20 0.28 4.23
N LEU A 119 8.82 0.33 3.04
CA LEU A 119 9.53 -0.83 2.47
C LEU A 119 10.56 -1.42 3.42
N ASP A 120 11.23 -0.57 4.20
CA ASP A 120 12.25 -0.98 5.18
C ASP A 120 11.68 -1.76 6.37
N HIS A 121 10.39 -1.64 6.60
CA HIS A 121 9.67 -2.28 7.70
C HIS A 121 8.90 -3.52 7.27
N LEU A 122 8.81 -3.78 5.94
CA LEU A 122 8.19 -5.00 5.44
C LEU A 122 9.14 -6.19 5.64
N GLU A 123 8.62 -7.32 6.06
CA GLU A 123 9.32 -8.61 5.97
C GLU A 123 9.38 -9.11 4.51
N PHE A 124 9.43 -8.17 3.56
CA PHE A 124 9.25 -8.42 2.15
C PHE A 124 9.92 -7.31 1.34
N TRP A 125 11.05 -7.59 0.70
CA TRP A 125 11.70 -6.66 -0.21
C TRP A 125 11.33 -6.99 -1.65
N PRO A 126 10.56 -6.13 -2.36
CA PRO A 126 10.05 -6.45 -3.67
C PRO A 126 11.10 -6.30 -4.78
N ASP A 127 11.02 -7.17 -5.79
CA ASP A 127 11.70 -6.98 -7.09
C ASP A 127 10.91 -5.98 -7.96
N VAL A 128 9.56 -6.00 -7.80
CA VAL A 128 8.63 -5.17 -8.57
C VAL A 128 7.57 -4.59 -7.64
N ILE A 129 7.26 -3.29 -7.80
CA ILE A 129 6.06 -2.67 -7.26
C ILE A 129 5.08 -2.46 -8.41
N HIS A 130 3.92 -3.13 -8.36
CA HIS A 130 2.83 -2.95 -9.30
C HIS A 130 1.88 -1.88 -8.76
N CYS A 131 1.95 -0.71 -9.33
CA CYS A 131 1.13 0.45 -8.97
C CYS A 131 -0.19 0.43 -9.74
N ASN A 132 -1.29 0.75 -9.07
CA ASN A 132 -2.61 0.65 -9.68
C ASN A 132 -3.38 1.95 -9.53
N ASP A 133 -3.71 2.52 -10.68
CA ASP A 133 -4.47 3.75 -10.81
C ASP A 133 -3.75 4.99 -10.23
N TRP A 134 -4.38 6.17 -10.32
CA TRP A 134 -3.79 7.47 -9.95
C TRP A 134 -3.38 7.57 -8.48
N GLN A 135 -4.04 6.82 -7.58
CA GLN A 135 -3.75 6.83 -6.15
C GLN A 135 -2.35 6.30 -5.81
N THR A 136 -1.74 5.54 -6.72
CA THR A 136 -0.41 4.95 -6.53
C THR A 136 0.63 5.51 -7.51
N ALA A 137 0.22 6.44 -8.39
CA ALA A 137 1.05 6.93 -9.49
C ALA A 137 2.31 7.69 -9.03
N LEU A 138 2.36 8.19 -7.80
CA LEU A 138 3.55 8.85 -7.25
C LEU A 138 4.58 7.90 -6.66
N ILE A 139 4.27 6.61 -6.47
CA ILE A 139 5.22 5.62 -5.96
C ILE A 139 6.49 5.55 -6.81
N PRO A 140 6.43 5.42 -8.16
CA PRO A 140 7.62 5.39 -8.99
C PRO A 140 8.50 6.64 -8.86
N ILE A 141 7.89 7.80 -8.64
CA ILE A 141 8.59 9.08 -8.49
C ILE A 141 9.35 9.10 -7.18
N TYR A 142 8.69 8.78 -6.06
CA TYR A 142 9.30 8.72 -4.74
C TYR A 142 10.37 7.65 -4.63
N LEU A 143 10.13 6.49 -5.23
CA LEU A 143 11.13 5.40 -5.27
C LEU A 143 12.40 5.84 -6.01
N LYS A 144 12.26 6.57 -7.11
CA LYS A 144 13.38 7.11 -7.87
C LYS A 144 14.14 8.19 -7.09
N ASP A 145 13.44 9.05 -6.36
CA ASP A 145 14.04 10.08 -5.50
C ASP A 145 14.86 9.44 -4.37
N ASP A 146 14.30 8.47 -3.67
CA ASP A 146 15.01 7.73 -2.63
C ASP A 146 16.14 6.86 -3.21
N GLY A 147 15.97 6.32 -4.41
CA GLY A 147 17.02 5.61 -5.15
C GLY A 147 18.26 6.46 -5.48
N VAL A 148 18.14 7.78 -5.48
CA VAL A 148 19.31 8.68 -5.58
C VAL A 148 20.15 8.62 -4.29
N ARG A 149 19.50 8.38 -3.16
CA ARG A 149 20.12 8.35 -1.82
C ARG A 149 20.66 6.97 -1.45
N GLU A 150 19.91 5.91 -1.82
CA GLU A 150 20.24 4.54 -1.44
C GLU A 150 20.10 3.57 -2.64
N ASP A 151 21.21 2.91 -2.97
CA ASP A 151 21.30 2.02 -4.15
C ASP A 151 20.29 0.85 -4.13
N ARG A 152 19.88 0.38 -2.96
CA ARG A 152 18.93 -0.74 -2.84
C ARG A 152 17.57 -0.45 -3.47
N TYR A 153 17.10 0.80 -3.42
CA TYR A 153 15.83 1.19 -4.05
C TYR A 153 15.89 1.17 -5.59
N ARG A 154 17.09 1.35 -6.17
CA ARG A 154 17.30 1.33 -7.62
C ARG A 154 17.04 -0.04 -8.26
N SER A 155 17.15 -1.11 -7.48
CA SER A 155 16.90 -2.47 -7.97
C SER A 155 15.42 -2.77 -8.17
N ILE A 156 14.54 -2.02 -7.50
CA ILE A 156 13.09 -2.23 -7.57
C ILE A 156 12.55 -1.66 -8.90
N ARG A 157 11.86 -2.50 -9.64
CA ARG A 157 11.13 -2.08 -10.86
C ARG A 157 9.71 -1.65 -10.52
N THR A 158 9.14 -0.78 -11.34
CA THR A 158 7.74 -0.36 -11.20
C THR A 158 6.97 -0.64 -12.46
N VAL A 159 5.71 -1.04 -12.29
CA VAL A 159 4.69 -1.18 -13.33
C VAL A 159 3.52 -0.31 -12.91
N LEU A 160 2.96 0.49 -13.82
CA LEU A 160 1.80 1.36 -13.61
C LEU A 160 0.73 1.04 -14.63
#